data_7104fa7181f20924e5d1e3eb2a971520
#
_entry.id   7104fa7181f20924e5d1e3eb2a971520
#
_cell.length_a   1.000
_cell.length_b   1.000
_cell.length_c   1.000
_cell.angle_alpha   90.00
_cell.angle_beta   90.00
_cell.angle_gamma   90.00
#
_symmetry.space_group_name_H-M   'P 1'
#
loop_
_entity.id
_entity.type
_entity.pdbx_description
1 polymer ?
#
loop_
_entity_poly.entity_id
_entity_poly.type
_entity_poly.pdbx_seq_one_letter_code
_entity_poly.pdbx_strand_id
1 'polypeptide(L)'
;MPAHVKLKPEWPTRIAQLLRKHTLTQAALAERLGVSPANVSRWMKGTHEPTGEAYVSLGNLAGSPEDVYFWERAGIKPGSFPGISSRILASSVRVKLSDFKFVFGQKLSRKMLANKANAVAIPLLNVTAYGDEVPPEQHVHLSEATIEEVLTAPLEWCPHPSSMICMHAAGDSMLPLIAPNAVVAVDIHVADRTALLGKIVLVSHRDLGFKIARLQRLPSADVLISANHKYLPIDITADSKWKIVGQVLWWVSRDPEV
;
A
#
# COMPACT_ATOMS: atom_id res chain seq x y z
N MET A 1 -9.05 26.08 -41.67
CA MET A 1 -8.57 25.09 -40.70
C MET A 1 -8.10 25.84 -39.46
N PRO A 2 -8.73 25.74 -38.32
CA PRO A 2 -8.25 26.44 -37.11
C PRO A 2 -6.94 25.80 -36.66
N ALA A 3 -5.93 26.62 -36.39
CA ALA A 3 -4.65 26.22 -35.87
C ALA A 3 -4.85 25.58 -34.47
N HIS A 4 -4.42 24.33 -34.34
CA HIS A 4 -4.33 23.67 -33.02
C HIS A 4 -3.37 24.46 -32.13
N VAL A 5 -3.91 25.24 -31.20
CA VAL A 5 -3.14 25.85 -30.13
C VAL A 5 -2.62 24.67 -29.27
N LYS A 6 -1.34 24.33 -29.43
CA LYS A 6 -0.66 23.39 -28.52
C LYS A 6 -0.63 24.04 -27.14
N LEU A 7 -1.55 23.66 -26.27
CA LEU A 7 -1.48 24.01 -24.85
C LEU A 7 -0.12 23.56 -24.29
N LYS A 8 0.59 24.49 -23.64
CA LYS A 8 1.86 24.16 -22.99
C LYS A 8 1.59 23.13 -21.90
N PRO A 9 2.45 22.10 -21.79
CA PRO A 9 2.27 21.09 -20.76
C PRO A 9 2.35 21.72 -19.35
N GLU A 10 1.53 21.26 -18.42
CA GLU A 10 1.47 21.80 -17.05
C GLU A 10 2.56 21.26 -16.14
N TRP A 11 3.08 20.06 -16.40
CA TRP A 11 4.06 19.42 -15.49
C TRP A 11 5.34 20.23 -15.25
N PRO A 12 5.92 21.00 -16.21
CA PRO A 12 7.10 21.81 -15.92
C PRO A 12 6.83 22.85 -14.84
N THR A 13 5.67 23.50 -14.90
CA THR A 13 5.25 24.52 -13.94
C THR A 13 5.03 23.87 -12.55
N ARG A 14 4.36 22.71 -12.51
CA ARG A 14 4.10 21.97 -11.27
C ARG A 14 5.38 21.49 -10.62
N ILE A 15 6.34 20.96 -11.40
CA ILE A 15 7.66 20.56 -10.90
C ILE A 15 8.45 21.76 -10.38
N ALA A 16 8.38 22.90 -11.09
CA ALA A 16 9.03 24.13 -10.62
C ALA A 16 8.47 24.62 -9.28
N GLN A 17 7.16 24.56 -9.09
CA GLN A 17 6.50 24.88 -7.81
C GLN A 17 6.96 23.95 -6.70
N LEU A 18 7.04 22.65 -6.97
CA LEU A 18 7.51 21.64 -6.04
C LEU A 18 8.97 21.90 -5.60
N LEU A 19 9.85 22.21 -6.54
CA LEU A 19 11.25 22.58 -6.24
C LEU A 19 11.33 23.78 -5.31
N ARG A 20 10.52 24.82 -5.56
CA ARG A 20 10.46 26.02 -4.70
C ARG A 20 9.92 25.71 -3.30
N LYS A 21 8.81 24.97 -3.23
CA LYS A 21 8.16 24.58 -1.97
C LYS A 21 9.10 23.84 -1.04
N HIS A 22 9.93 22.94 -1.59
CA HIS A 22 10.86 22.11 -0.82
C HIS A 22 12.31 22.62 -0.83
N THR A 23 12.56 23.80 -1.39
CA THR A 23 13.91 24.40 -1.50
C THR A 23 14.92 23.43 -2.13
N LEU A 24 14.48 22.67 -3.17
CA LEU A 24 15.29 21.68 -3.83
C LEU A 24 15.90 22.20 -5.13
N THR A 25 17.14 21.78 -5.41
CA THR A 25 17.76 21.92 -6.73
C THR A 25 17.28 20.80 -7.66
N GLN A 26 17.43 20.97 -8.98
CA GLN A 26 17.14 19.90 -9.94
C GLN A 26 17.99 18.64 -9.70
N ALA A 27 19.25 18.82 -9.26
CA ALA A 27 20.13 17.71 -8.92
C ALA A 27 19.64 16.96 -7.68
N ALA A 28 19.26 17.68 -6.62
CA ALA A 28 18.70 17.08 -5.41
C ALA A 28 17.35 16.37 -5.68
N LEU A 29 16.53 16.91 -6.58
CA LEU A 29 15.30 16.23 -7.00
C LEU A 29 15.64 14.95 -7.77
N ALA A 30 16.61 14.99 -8.68
CA ALA A 30 17.02 13.81 -9.45
C ALA A 30 17.52 12.69 -8.54
N GLU A 31 18.34 13.03 -7.54
CA GLU A 31 18.84 12.10 -6.53
C GLU A 31 17.68 11.47 -5.73
N ARG A 32 16.74 12.29 -5.22
CA ARG A 32 15.58 11.81 -4.47
C ARG A 32 14.67 10.89 -5.28
N LEU A 33 14.52 11.16 -6.57
CA LEU A 33 13.66 10.35 -7.45
C LEU A 33 14.41 9.16 -8.06
N GLY A 34 15.72 9.02 -7.82
CA GLY A 34 16.55 7.97 -8.42
C GLY A 34 16.64 8.06 -9.95
N VAL A 35 16.58 9.28 -10.51
CA VAL A 35 16.66 9.53 -11.95
C VAL A 35 17.87 10.38 -12.30
N SER A 36 18.26 10.43 -13.58
CA SER A 36 19.35 11.28 -13.99
C SER A 36 19.00 12.77 -13.93
N PRO A 37 19.94 13.68 -13.58
CA PRO A 37 19.70 15.12 -13.63
C PRO A 37 19.25 15.61 -15.01
N ALA A 38 19.67 14.95 -16.07
CA ALA A 38 19.26 15.23 -17.44
C ALA A 38 17.78 15.00 -17.66
N ASN A 39 17.18 13.97 -17.01
CA ASN A 39 15.74 13.72 -17.08
C ASN A 39 14.96 14.86 -16.41
N VAL A 40 15.34 15.28 -15.22
CA VAL A 40 14.69 16.40 -14.52
C VAL A 40 14.79 17.69 -15.36
N SER A 41 15.96 17.95 -15.97
CA SER A 41 16.12 19.10 -16.86
C SER A 41 15.18 19.05 -18.08
N ARG A 42 14.99 17.88 -18.69
CA ARG A 42 14.06 17.70 -19.82
C ARG A 42 12.60 17.90 -19.38
N TRP A 43 12.24 17.43 -18.21
CA TRP A 43 10.91 17.65 -17.63
C TRP A 43 10.65 19.14 -17.38
N MET A 44 11.62 19.85 -16.82
CA MET A 44 11.52 21.30 -16.57
C MET A 44 11.39 22.12 -17.86
N LYS A 45 12.02 21.64 -18.96
CA LYS A 45 11.90 22.27 -20.29
C LYS A 45 10.63 21.89 -21.03
N GLY A 46 9.87 20.90 -20.51
CA GLY A 46 8.67 20.38 -21.20
C GLY A 46 8.95 19.56 -22.45
N THR A 47 10.20 19.15 -22.68
CA THR A 47 10.61 18.37 -23.86
C THR A 47 10.33 16.89 -23.70
N HIS A 48 10.28 16.39 -22.47
CA HIS A 48 9.91 15.02 -22.13
C HIS A 48 8.99 15.04 -20.94
N GLU A 49 7.95 14.23 -21.00
CA GLU A 49 7.01 14.02 -19.88
C GLU A 49 7.62 13.02 -18.89
N PRO A 50 7.44 13.21 -17.56
CA PRO A 50 7.79 12.19 -16.57
C PRO A 50 7.06 10.87 -16.86
N THR A 51 7.71 9.75 -16.57
CA THR A 51 7.06 8.42 -16.62
C THR A 51 6.04 8.25 -15.49
N GLY A 52 5.17 7.24 -15.57
CA GLY A 52 4.19 6.97 -14.51
C GLY A 52 4.83 6.82 -13.14
N GLU A 53 5.96 6.10 -13.03
CA GLU A 53 6.72 5.96 -11.77
C GLU A 53 7.29 7.30 -11.27
N ALA A 54 7.78 8.13 -12.18
CA ALA A 54 8.28 9.45 -11.82
C ALA A 54 7.14 10.36 -11.34
N TYR A 55 5.96 10.26 -11.94
CA TYR A 55 4.77 10.98 -11.49
C TYR A 55 4.33 10.54 -10.10
N VAL A 56 4.34 9.24 -9.80
CA VAL A 56 4.09 8.73 -8.44
C VAL A 56 5.05 9.38 -7.45
N SER A 57 6.35 9.32 -7.73
CA SER A 57 7.39 9.86 -6.85
C SER A 57 7.29 11.39 -6.67
N LEU A 58 6.90 12.12 -7.73
CA LEU A 58 6.64 13.56 -7.67
C LEU A 58 5.43 13.87 -6.80
N GLY A 59 4.34 13.11 -6.91
CA GLY A 59 3.15 13.26 -6.08
C GLY A 59 3.47 13.08 -4.61
N ASN A 60 4.28 12.08 -4.28
CA ASN A 60 4.73 11.80 -2.93
C ASN A 60 5.53 12.93 -2.31
N LEU A 61 6.39 13.51 -3.13
CA LEU A 61 7.19 14.65 -2.69
C LEU A 61 6.35 15.92 -2.55
N ALA A 62 5.33 16.09 -3.40
CA ALA A 62 4.47 17.27 -3.39
C ALA A 62 3.62 17.38 -2.12
N GLY A 63 3.06 16.26 -1.67
CA GLY A 63 2.08 16.24 -0.58
C GLY A 63 0.76 16.91 -0.95
N SER A 64 -0.28 16.65 -0.12
CA SER A 64 -1.62 17.19 -0.37
C SER A 64 -1.66 18.72 -0.29
N PRO A 65 -2.41 19.40 -1.18
CA PRO A 65 -3.28 18.87 -2.24
C PRO A 65 -2.60 18.71 -3.61
N GLU A 66 -1.35 19.09 -3.76
CA GLU A 66 -0.65 19.15 -5.05
C GLU A 66 -0.28 17.76 -5.59
N ASP A 67 -0.27 16.75 -4.74
CA ASP A 67 -0.01 15.35 -5.06
C ASP A 67 -1.02 14.77 -6.06
N VAL A 68 -2.29 15.18 -5.96
CA VAL A 68 -3.38 14.71 -6.82
C VAL A 68 -3.06 14.86 -8.29
N TYR A 69 -2.52 16.00 -8.70
CA TYR A 69 -2.15 16.26 -10.09
C TYR A 69 -1.16 15.21 -10.63
N PHE A 70 -0.13 14.91 -9.85
CA PHE A 70 0.91 13.97 -10.27
C PHE A 70 0.40 12.53 -10.29
N TRP A 71 -0.44 12.15 -9.35
CA TRP A 71 -1.00 10.80 -9.30
C TRP A 71 -2.03 10.53 -10.38
N GLU A 72 -2.87 11.50 -10.71
CA GLU A 72 -3.77 11.38 -11.85
C GLU A 72 -3.00 11.14 -13.16
N ARG A 73 -1.87 11.81 -13.34
CA ARG A 73 -0.96 11.58 -14.47
C ARG A 73 -0.29 10.20 -14.43
N ALA A 74 -0.07 9.65 -13.26
CA ALA A 74 0.39 8.27 -13.10
C ALA A 74 -0.72 7.23 -13.34
N GLY A 75 -1.97 7.67 -13.59
CA GLY A 75 -3.13 6.79 -13.76
C GLY A 75 -3.82 6.40 -12.44
N ILE A 76 -3.42 7.03 -11.32
CA ILE A 76 -4.02 6.81 -10.01
C ILE A 76 -5.24 7.73 -9.88
N LYS A 77 -6.44 7.18 -9.79
CA LYS A 77 -7.66 7.97 -9.65
C LYS A 77 -7.82 8.49 -8.22
N PRO A 78 -8.16 9.78 -8.01
CA PRO A 78 -8.54 10.28 -6.70
C PRO A 78 -9.69 9.45 -6.14
N GLY A 79 -9.56 9.00 -4.89
CA GLY A 79 -10.56 8.18 -4.22
C GLY A 79 -10.39 6.66 -4.38
N SER A 80 -9.42 6.19 -5.17
CA SER A 80 -9.09 4.76 -5.23
C SER A 80 -8.51 4.22 -3.91
N PHE A 81 -8.07 5.11 -3.03
CA PHE A 81 -7.47 4.75 -1.74
C PHE A 81 -8.05 5.60 -0.60
N PRO A 82 -9.26 5.30 -0.10
CA PRO A 82 -9.82 6.04 1.02
C PRO A 82 -8.97 5.80 2.28
N GLY A 83 -8.29 6.84 2.73
CA GLY A 83 -7.63 6.88 4.04
C GLY A 83 -6.21 6.32 4.11
N ILE A 84 -5.66 5.82 3.01
CA ILE A 84 -4.26 5.44 2.98
C ILE A 84 -3.46 6.67 2.57
N SER A 85 -2.60 7.12 3.48
CA SER A 85 -1.65 8.17 3.14
C SER A 85 -0.79 7.65 1.98
N SER A 86 -0.83 8.38 0.88
CA SER A 86 0.05 8.22 -0.25
C SER A 86 1.52 8.02 0.09
N ARG A 87 1.96 8.46 1.26
CA ARG A 87 3.33 8.23 1.75
C ARG A 87 3.69 6.75 1.84
N ILE A 88 2.76 5.86 2.19
CA ILE A 88 3.02 4.43 2.31
C ILE A 88 3.06 3.75 0.94
N LEU A 89 2.10 4.09 0.07
CA LEU A 89 2.06 3.51 -1.29
C LEU A 89 3.14 4.05 -2.21
N ALA A 90 3.64 5.19 -1.89
CA ALA A 90 4.52 5.96 -2.74
C ALA A 90 5.98 5.90 -2.32
N SER A 91 6.30 5.33 -1.21
CA SER A 91 7.64 4.84 -0.95
C SER A 91 7.89 3.53 -1.72
N SER A 92 7.72 3.54 -3.04
CA SER A 92 8.43 2.60 -3.89
C SER A 92 9.93 2.93 -3.77
N VAL A 93 10.47 2.64 -2.60
CA VAL A 93 11.90 2.61 -2.38
C VAL A 93 12.40 1.59 -3.40
N ARG A 94 13.10 2.04 -4.43
CA ARG A 94 13.86 1.14 -5.29
C ARG A 94 14.97 0.56 -4.42
N VAL A 95 14.64 -0.50 -3.70
CA VAL A 95 15.61 -1.24 -2.93
C VAL A 95 16.43 -2.00 -3.96
N LYS A 96 17.70 -1.69 -4.06
CA LYS A 96 18.63 -2.46 -4.90
C LYS A 96 18.76 -3.85 -4.28
N LEU A 97 18.83 -4.88 -5.13
CA LEU A 97 19.04 -6.26 -4.65
C LEU A 97 20.29 -6.38 -3.76
N SER A 98 21.26 -5.48 -3.96
CA SER A 98 22.49 -5.34 -3.14
C SER A 98 22.22 -4.88 -1.70
N ASP A 99 21.05 -4.27 -1.43
CA ASP A 99 20.71 -3.74 -0.11
C ASP A 99 20.12 -4.84 0.79
N PHE A 100 19.80 -6.01 0.21
CA PHE A 100 19.35 -7.18 0.95
C PHE A 100 20.51 -8.13 1.24
N LYS A 101 20.70 -8.45 2.52
CA LYS A 101 21.58 -9.53 2.91
C LYS A 101 20.80 -10.85 2.87
N PHE A 102 20.87 -11.55 1.75
CA PHE A 102 20.29 -12.89 1.66
C PHE A 102 21.14 -13.88 2.46
N VAL A 103 20.54 -14.48 3.48
CA VAL A 103 21.11 -15.59 4.22
C VAL A 103 20.43 -16.87 3.74
N PHE A 104 21.19 -17.72 3.08
CA PHE A 104 20.69 -19.01 2.62
C PHE A 104 21.01 -20.08 3.65
N GLY A 105 20.01 -20.74 4.20
CA GLY A 105 20.18 -21.85 5.13
C GLY A 105 20.77 -23.12 4.47
N GLN A 106 20.73 -23.19 3.14
CA GLN A 106 21.31 -24.29 2.35
C GLN A 106 22.12 -23.72 1.18
N LYS A 107 23.13 -24.47 0.69
CA LYS A 107 23.87 -24.11 -0.52
C LYS A 107 22.97 -24.27 -1.75
N LEU A 108 22.27 -23.18 -2.10
CA LEU A 108 21.52 -23.12 -3.36
C LEU A 108 22.48 -22.84 -4.51
N SER A 109 22.42 -23.62 -5.57
CA SER A 109 23.21 -23.36 -6.77
C SER A 109 22.69 -22.12 -7.49
N ARG A 110 23.59 -21.34 -8.12
CA ARG A 110 23.20 -20.19 -8.98
C ARG A 110 22.16 -20.58 -10.03
N LYS A 111 22.17 -21.84 -10.51
CA LYS A 111 21.21 -22.35 -11.49
C LYS A 111 19.79 -22.50 -10.92
N MET A 112 19.66 -22.78 -9.63
CA MET A 112 18.35 -22.84 -8.95
C MET A 112 17.80 -21.44 -8.68
N LEU A 113 18.67 -20.46 -8.45
CA LEU A 113 18.28 -19.05 -8.23
C LEU A 113 17.94 -18.33 -9.54
N ALA A 114 18.62 -18.64 -10.64
CA ALA A 114 18.49 -17.93 -11.91
C ALA A 114 17.12 -18.10 -12.59
N ASN A 115 16.37 -19.16 -12.29
CA ASN A 115 15.16 -19.51 -13.02
C ASN A 115 13.84 -19.03 -12.39
N LYS A 116 13.80 -18.50 -11.15
CA LYS A 116 12.52 -18.19 -10.48
C LYS A 116 12.54 -17.09 -9.42
N ALA A 117 13.46 -16.15 -9.45
CA ALA A 117 13.51 -15.11 -8.42
C ALA A 117 12.63 -13.89 -8.74
N ASN A 118 11.38 -14.10 -9.12
CA ASN A 118 10.40 -13.02 -9.13
C ASN A 118 9.84 -12.88 -7.71
N ALA A 119 10.48 -12.04 -6.90
CA ALA A 119 10.03 -11.71 -5.56
C ALA A 119 9.54 -10.26 -5.50
N VAL A 120 8.51 -10.04 -4.71
CA VAL A 120 7.95 -8.72 -4.40
C VAL A 120 8.42 -8.33 -3.01
N ALA A 121 8.92 -7.11 -2.88
CA ALA A 121 9.20 -6.49 -1.59
C ALA A 121 7.91 -5.83 -1.08
N ILE A 122 7.42 -6.26 0.08
CA ILE A 122 6.17 -5.80 0.68
C ILE A 122 6.49 -5.10 2.00
N PRO A 123 6.07 -3.84 2.21
CA PRO A 123 6.28 -3.16 3.47
C PRO A 123 5.46 -3.82 4.59
N LEU A 124 6.11 -4.15 5.70
CA LEU A 124 5.48 -4.47 6.97
C LEU A 124 5.29 -3.17 7.74
N LEU A 125 4.05 -2.85 8.04
CA LEU A 125 3.68 -1.62 8.72
C LEU A 125 3.66 -1.84 10.24
N ASN A 126 4.05 -0.82 10.99
CA ASN A 126 3.98 -0.79 12.46
C ASN A 126 2.54 -0.59 12.97
N VAL A 127 1.58 -1.17 12.30
CA VAL A 127 0.17 -1.18 12.71
C VAL A 127 -0.29 -2.62 12.91
N THR A 128 -1.22 -2.78 13.83
CA THR A 128 -1.76 -4.09 14.19
C THR A 128 -3.24 -4.11 13.87
N ALA A 129 -3.68 -5.20 13.23
CA ALA A 129 -5.09 -5.48 13.04
C ALA A 129 -5.58 -6.35 14.22
N TYR A 130 -6.53 -5.84 14.97
CA TYR A 130 -7.05 -6.50 16.15
C TYR A 130 -8.27 -7.36 15.80
N GLY A 131 -8.38 -8.47 16.52
CA GLY A 131 -9.57 -9.30 16.48
C GLY A 131 -10.70 -8.76 17.36
N ASP A 132 -10.35 -8.10 18.45
CA ASP A 132 -11.21 -7.68 19.56
C ASP A 132 -11.23 -6.17 19.72
N GLU A 133 -11.55 -5.68 20.93
CA GLU A 133 -11.41 -4.28 21.28
C GLU A 133 -9.94 -3.87 21.22
N VAL A 134 -9.68 -2.87 20.42
CA VAL A 134 -8.34 -2.27 20.27
C VAL A 134 -8.10 -1.40 21.50
N PRO A 135 -6.99 -1.55 22.22
CA PRO A 135 -6.61 -0.61 23.26
C PRO A 135 -6.54 0.81 22.68
N PRO A 136 -7.14 1.83 23.31
CA PRO A 136 -7.20 3.19 22.78
C PRO A 136 -5.86 3.79 22.37
N GLU A 137 -4.81 3.39 23.04
CA GLU A 137 -3.41 3.81 22.81
C GLU A 137 -2.82 3.26 21.50
N GLN A 138 -3.48 2.27 20.88
CA GLN A 138 -3.03 1.59 19.67
C GLN A 138 -3.91 1.88 18.44
N HIS A 139 -4.75 2.91 18.53
CA HIS A 139 -5.57 3.39 17.41
C HIS A 139 -4.71 4.18 16.43
N VAL A 140 -3.86 3.50 15.67
CA VAL A 140 -3.05 4.12 14.63
C VAL A 140 -3.83 4.13 13.32
N HIS A 141 -3.97 5.30 12.70
CA HIS A 141 -4.52 5.38 11.36
C HIS A 141 -3.48 4.92 10.33
N LEU A 142 -3.93 4.31 9.23
CA LEU A 142 -3.03 3.87 8.16
C LEU A 142 -2.20 5.04 7.59
N SER A 143 -2.73 6.26 7.69
CA SER A 143 -2.03 7.51 7.31
C SER A 143 -0.82 7.85 8.19
N GLU A 144 -0.77 7.29 9.39
CA GLU A 144 0.28 7.52 10.39
C GLU A 144 1.22 6.32 10.49
N ALA A 145 0.88 5.24 9.79
CA ALA A 145 1.68 4.03 9.78
C ALA A 145 3.06 4.29 9.18
N THR A 146 4.07 3.73 9.78
CA THR A 146 5.44 3.73 9.28
C THR A 146 5.85 2.32 8.87
N ILE A 147 6.87 2.22 8.03
CA ILE A 147 7.41 0.91 7.65
C ILE A 147 8.35 0.44 8.78
N GLU A 148 8.05 -0.71 9.33
CA GLU A 148 8.86 -1.39 10.34
C GLU A 148 9.94 -2.25 9.67
N GLU A 149 9.52 -3.08 8.72
CA GLU A 149 10.38 -3.99 7.97
C GLU A 149 9.90 -4.11 6.51
N VAL A 150 10.71 -4.79 5.68
CA VAL A 150 10.33 -5.17 4.32
C VAL A 150 10.38 -6.69 4.20
N LEU A 151 9.24 -7.30 3.90
CA LEU A 151 9.13 -8.72 3.65
C LEU A 151 9.26 -9.01 2.15
N THR A 152 9.68 -10.22 1.82
CA THR A 152 9.72 -10.68 0.44
C THR A 152 8.78 -11.86 0.26
N ALA A 153 7.98 -11.82 -0.81
CA ALA A 153 7.08 -12.90 -1.18
C ALA A 153 7.21 -13.22 -2.67
N PRO A 154 6.89 -14.45 -3.10
CA PRO A 154 6.80 -14.78 -4.52
C PRO A 154 5.82 -13.87 -5.25
N LEU A 155 6.17 -13.45 -6.47
CA LEU A 155 5.30 -12.59 -7.29
C LEU A 155 3.91 -13.22 -7.53
N GLU A 156 3.84 -14.54 -7.66
CA GLU A 156 2.59 -15.27 -7.84
C GLU A 156 1.61 -15.17 -6.66
N TRP A 157 2.11 -14.79 -5.46
CA TRP A 157 1.28 -14.55 -4.28
C TRP A 157 0.78 -13.11 -4.18
N CYS A 158 1.21 -12.25 -5.11
CA CYS A 158 0.97 -10.81 -5.08
C CYS A 158 0.34 -10.36 -6.40
N PRO A 159 -0.98 -10.51 -6.58
CA PRO A 159 -1.65 -10.15 -7.84
C PRO A 159 -1.48 -8.67 -8.21
N HIS A 160 -1.39 -7.80 -7.22
CA HIS A 160 -1.16 -6.37 -7.39
C HIS A 160 0.04 -5.93 -6.55
N PRO A 161 1.30 -6.19 -7.02
CA PRO A 161 2.51 -5.99 -6.21
C PRO A 161 2.68 -4.59 -5.62
N SER A 162 2.27 -3.56 -6.36
CA SER A 162 2.35 -2.15 -5.92
C SER A 162 1.32 -1.77 -4.85
N SER A 163 0.35 -2.64 -4.59
CA SER A 163 -0.74 -2.41 -3.66
C SER A 163 -0.72 -3.39 -2.47
N MET A 164 0.39 -4.07 -2.29
CA MET A 164 0.56 -5.01 -1.18
C MET A 164 1.12 -4.31 0.05
N ILE A 165 0.53 -4.59 1.21
CA ILE A 165 1.04 -4.24 2.53
C ILE A 165 1.01 -5.44 3.44
N CYS A 166 1.87 -5.47 4.45
CA CYS A 166 1.81 -6.42 5.55
C CYS A 166 1.59 -5.70 6.87
N MET A 167 0.96 -6.39 7.82
CA MET A 167 0.80 -5.93 9.19
C MET A 167 0.69 -7.12 10.14
N HIS A 168 0.82 -6.85 11.44
CA HIS A 168 0.62 -7.86 12.47
C HIS A 168 -0.87 -8.05 12.75
N ALA A 169 -1.27 -9.29 13.03
CA ALA A 169 -2.59 -9.62 13.57
C ALA A 169 -2.50 -9.81 15.07
N ALA A 170 -3.47 -9.31 15.83
CA ALA A 170 -3.57 -9.54 17.28
C ALA A 170 -4.97 -10.03 17.66
N GLY A 171 -5.07 -10.59 18.86
CA GLY A 171 -6.31 -11.18 19.35
C GLY A 171 -6.63 -12.54 18.75
N ASP A 172 -7.70 -13.15 19.21
CA ASP A 172 -8.08 -14.53 18.86
C ASP A 172 -9.32 -14.65 17.97
N SER A 173 -9.85 -13.51 17.47
CA SER A 173 -11.10 -13.49 16.68
C SER A 173 -11.02 -14.28 15.39
N MET A 174 -9.82 -14.44 14.83
CA MET A 174 -9.61 -15.19 13.60
C MET A 174 -9.06 -16.61 13.83
N LEU A 175 -8.99 -17.06 15.09
CA LEU A 175 -8.66 -18.45 15.39
C LEU A 175 -9.76 -19.40 14.89
N PRO A 176 -9.40 -20.62 14.44
CA PRO A 176 -8.05 -21.17 14.31
C PRO A 176 -7.33 -20.77 13.03
N LEU A 177 -7.92 -19.90 12.19
CA LEU A 177 -7.47 -19.60 10.84
C LEU A 177 -6.21 -18.71 10.84
N ILE A 178 -6.23 -17.62 11.59
CA ILE A 178 -5.11 -16.68 11.75
C ILE A 178 -4.79 -16.61 13.23
N ALA A 179 -3.59 -17.01 13.60
CA ALA A 179 -3.12 -16.97 14.98
C ALA A 179 -2.73 -15.53 15.40
N PRO A 180 -2.77 -15.21 16.70
CA PRO A 180 -2.17 -13.99 17.21
C PRO A 180 -0.69 -13.87 16.79
N ASN A 181 -0.21 -12.65 16.58
CA ASN A 181 1.14 -12.34 16.10
C ASN A 181 1.48 -12.86 14.68
N ALA A 182 0.49 -13.37 13.94
CA ALA A 182 0.67 -13.64 12.52
C ALA A 182 0.97 -12.35 11.76
N VAL A 183 1.79 -12.46 10.73
CA VAL A 183 1.92 -11.41 9.72
C VAL A 183 0.92 -11.69 8.62
N VAL A 184 0.05 -10.75 8.32
CA VAL A 184 -0.97 -10.84 7.27
C VAL A 184 -0.61 -9.94 6.09
N ALA A 185 -0.75 -10.45 4.88
CA ALA A 185 -0.56 -9.68 3.65
C ALA A 185 -1.92 -9.27 3.08
N VAL A 186 -2.04 -7.99 2.82
CA VAL A 186 -3.27 -7.34 2.38
C VAL A 186 -3.05 -6.70 1.02
N ASP A 187 -3.90 -7.03 0.09
CA ASP A 187 -4.00 -6.34 -1.20
C ASP A 187 -5.04 -5.22 -1.08
N ILE A 188 -4.56 -3.98 -1.16
CA ILE A 188 -5.41 -2.79 -1.05
C ILE A 188 -5.86 -2.24 -2.42
N HIS A 189 -5.58 -2.96 -3.51
CA HIS A 189 -5.99 -2.58 -4.85
C HIS A 189 -7.50 -2.60 -5.02
N VAL A 190 -8.17 -3.57 -4.42
CA VAL A 190 -9.63 -3.74 -4.46
C VAL A 190 -10.19 -3.53 -3.06
N ALA A 191 -11.01 -2.50 -2.91
CA ALA A 191 -11.77 -2.21 -1.69
C ALA A 191 -13.30 -2.24 -1.94
N ASP A 192 -13.71 -2.66 -3.14
CA ASP A 192 -15.12 -2.79 -3.49
C ASP A 192 -15.79 -3.92 -2.70
N ARG A 193 -16.86 -3.58 -1.98
CA ARG A 193 -17.58 -4.50 -1.10
C ARG A 193 -18.12 -5.72 -1.85
N THR A 194 -18.64 -5.51 -3.06
CA THR A 194 -19.27 -6.58 -3.84
C THR A 194 -18.23 -7.58 -4.35
N ALA A 195 -17.08 -7.07 -4.81
CA ALA A 195 -15.99 -7.90 -5.28
C ALA A 195 -15.34 -8.72 -4.16
N LEU A 196 -15.46 -8.28 -2.92
CA LEU A 196 -14.82 -8.91 -1.75
C LEU A 196 -15.76 -9.78 -0.92
N LEU A 197 -16.99 -10.01 -1.38
CA LEU A 197 -17.92 -10.94 -0.71
C LEU A 197 -17.34 -12.34 -0.59
N GLY A 198 -17.45 -12.93 0.59
CA GLY A 198 -16.89 -14.24 0.94
C GLY A 198 -15.39 -14.24 1.23
N LYS A 199 -14.69 -13.13 1.01
CA LYS A 199 -13.25 -13.00 1.25
C LYS A 199 -12.95 -12.58 2.69
N ILE A 200 -11.72 -12.86 3.12
CA ILE A 200 -11.18 -12.27 4.35
C ILE A 200 -10.70 -10.87 3.97
N VAL A 201 -11.13 -9.88 4.72
CA VAL A 201 -10.86 -8.48 4.46
C VAL A 201 -10.21 -7.82 5.68
N LEU A 202 -9.38 -6.82 5.40
CA LEU A 202 -8.98 -5.83 6.36
C LEU A 202 -9.98 -4.70 6.30
N VAL A 203 -10.52 -4.33 7.45
CA VAL A 203 -11.41 -3.17 7.61
C VAL A 203 -10.82 -2.18 8.60
N SER A 204 -11.16 -0.92 8.44
CA SER A 204 -10.79 0.15 9.36
C SER A 204 -12.02 0.82 9.95
N HIS A 205 -11.94 1.21 11.21
CA HIS A 205 -12.91 2.03 11.91
C HIS A 205 -12.18 3.21 12.53
N ARG A 206 -12.80 4.40 12.49
CA ARG A 206 -12.14 5.61 12.99
C ARG A 206 -11.73 5.51 14.47
N ASP A 207 -12.60 4.94 15.26
CA ASP A 207 -12.46 4.91 16.72
C ASP A 207 -12.01 3.53 17.26
N LEU A 208 -11.99 2.48 16.40
CA LEU A 208 -11.69 1.09 16.79
C LEU A 208 -10.50 0.49 16.03
N GLY A 209 -9.78 1.28 15.21
CA GLY A 209 -8.59 0.82 14.49
C GLY A 209 -8.90 -0.19 13.38
N PHE A 210 -8.03 -1.19 13.22
CA PHE A 210 -8.11 -2.19 12.17
C PHE A 210 -8.62 -3.52 12.68
N LYS A 211 -9.44 -4.18 11.84
CA LYS A 211 -9.96 -5.52 12.11
C LYS A 211 -9.85 -6.41 10.89
N ILE A 212 -9.56 -7.69 11.12
CA ILE A 212 -9.60 -8.74 10.09
C ILE A 212 -10.86 -9.56 10.33
N ALA A 213 -11.65 -9.76 9.27
CA ALA A 213 -12.85 -10.57 9.33
C ALA A 213 -13.22 -11.09 7.94
N ARG A 214 -14.14 -12.06 7.86
CA ARG A 214 -14.76 -12.49 6.61
C ARG A 214 -15.94 -11.61 6.29
N LEU A 215 -15.96 -11.03 5.10
CA LEU A 215 -17.10 -10.28 4.59
C LEU A 215 -18.15 -11.23 4.05
N GLN A 216 -19.37 -11.16 4.57
CA GLN A 216 -20.51 -11.95 4.07
C GLN A 216 -21.72 -11.07 3.84
N ARG A 217 -22.56 -11.50 2.90
CA ARG A 217 -23.87 -10.90 2.64
C ARG A 217 -24.94 -11.81 3.21
N LEU A 218 -25.75 -11.25 4.10
CA LEU A 218 -26.99 -11.82 4.58
C LEU A 218 -28.19 -11.17 3.82
N PRO A 219 -29.39 -11.73 3.87
CA PRO A 219 -30.53 -11.18 3.12
C PRO A 219 -30.83 -9.69 3.43
N SER A 220 -30.50 -9.22 4.63
CA SER A 220 -30.80 -7.86 5.10
C SER A 220 -29.56 -6.98 5.33
N ALA A 221 -28.36 -7.55 5.31
CA ALA A 221 -27.16 -6.82 5.71
C ALA A 221 -25.86 -7.43 5.15
N ASP A 222 -24.87 -6.60 4.90
CA ASP A 222 -23.48 -7.04 4.78
C ASP A 222 -22.84 -7.07 6.17
N VAL A 223 -22.19 -8.18 6.53
CA VAL A 223 -21.64 -8.41 7.86
C VAL A 223 -20.20 -8.84 7.82
N LEU A 224 -19.46 -8.47 8.84
CA LEU A 224 -18.11 -8.98 9.12
C LEU A 224 -18.22 -10.12 10.11
N ILE A 225 -17.72 -11.30 9.75
CA ILE A 225 -17.78 -12.49 10.57
C ILE A 225 -16.37 -12.90 10.95
N SER A 226 -16.14 -13.03 12.25
CA SER A 226 -14.91 -13.59 12.83
C SER A 226 -14.86 -15.10 12.60
N ALA A 227 -13.67 -15.68 12.46
CA ALA A 227 -13.52 -17.14 12.38
C ALA A 227 -13.79 -17.81 13.74
N ASN A 228 -13.51 -17.14 14.82
CA ASN A 228 -13.84 -17.57 16.17
C ASN A 228 -15.29 -17.21 16.50
N HIS A 229 -16.12 -18.24 16.71
CA HIS A 229 -17.56 -18.09 16.98
C HIS A 229 -17.91 -17.42 18.31
N LYS A 230 -16.93 -17.13 19.17
CA LYS A 230 -17.17 -16.32 20.38
C LYS A 230 -17.53 -14.87 20.04
N TYR A 231 -17.17 -14.40 18.86
CA TYR A 231 -17.37 -13.02 18.42
C TYR A 231 -18.62 -12.89 17.58
N LEU A 232 -19.46 -11.91 17.93
CA LEU A 232 -20.66 -11.63 17.20
C LEU A 232 -20.35 -10.99 15.83
N PRO A 233 -21.17 -11.26 14.80
CA PRO A 233 -21.08 -10.57 13.53
C PRO A 233 -21.26 -9.06 13.69
N ILE A 234 -20.50 -8.28 12.93
CA ILE A 234 -20.59 -6.82 12.89
C ILE A 234 -21.35 -6.42 11.62
N ASP A 235 -22.46 -5.72 11.76
CA ASP A 235 -23.19 -5.14 10.63
C ASP A 235 -22.41 -3.95 10.06
N ILE A 236 -22.19 -3.97 8.75
CA ILE A 236 -21.52 -2.92 8.01
C ILE A 236 -22.36 -2.36 6.86
N THR A 237 -23.67 -2.31 7.04
CA THR A 237 -24.58 -1.66 6.10
C THR A 237 -24.26 -0.18 5.88
N ALA A 238 -25.04 0.52 5.06
CA ALA A 238 -24.71 1.81 4.45
C ALA A 238 -24.21 2.92 5.42
N ASP A 239 -24.64 2.91 6.68
CA ASP A 239 -24.27 3.91 7.68
C ASP A 239 -23.12 3.48 8.61
N SER A 240 -22.48 2.36 8.30
CA SER A 240 -21.40 1.84 9.12
C SER A 240 -20.16 2.74 9.06
N LYS A 241 -19.54 2.98 10.21
CA LYS A 241 -18.22 3.64 10.31
C LYS A 241 -17.07 2.72 9.85
N TRP A 242 -17.35 1.46 9.55
CA TRP A 242 -16.39 0.51 9.04
C TRP A 242 -16.15 0.70 7.54
N LYS A 243 -14.89 0.77 7.15
CA LYS A 243 -14.46 0.89 5.75
C LYS A 243 -13.58 -0.30 5.39
N ILE A 244 -13.85 -0.90 4.23
CA ILE A 244 -12.99 -1.95 3.71
C ILE A 244 -11.69 -1.31 3.20
N VAL A 245 -10.56 -1.83 3.63
CA VAL A 245 -9.22 -1.39 3.23
C VAL A 245 -8.69 -2.25 2.09
N GLY A 246 -8.89 -3.57 2.16
CA GLY A 246 -8.43 -4.49 1.14
C GLY A 246 -8.70 -5.95 1.49
N GLN A 247 -8.23 -6.85 0.63
CA GLN A 247 -8.34 -8.30 0.79
C GLN A 247 -7.10 -8.85 1.50
N VAL A 248 -7.29 -9.68 2.52
CA VAL A 248 -6.22 -10.51 3.07
C VAL A 248 -6.00 -11.68 2.12
N LEU A 249 -4.79 -11.79 1.55
CA LEU A 249 -4.45 -12.82 0.58
C LEU A 249 -3.81 -14.05 1.23
N TRP A 250 -2.87 -13.80 2.14
CA TRP A 250 -2.14 -14.84 2.84
C TRP A 250 -1.64 -14.34 4.20
N TRP A 251 -1.21 -15.27 5.04
CA TRP A 251 -0.62 -14.97 6.34
C TRP A 251 0.44 -16.00 6.70
N VAL A 252 1.35 -15.59 7.57
CA VAL A 252 2.39 -16.45 8.13
C VAL A 252 2.33 -16.33 9.65
N SER A 253 2.16 -17.45 10.30
CA SER A 253 2.22 -17.56 11.76
C SER A 253 3.54 -18.21 12.18
N ARG A 254 4.13 -17.69 13.26
CA ARG A 254 5.23 -18.38 13.93
C ARG A 254 4.63 -19.29 15.00
N ASP A 255 5.29 -20.39 15.27
CA ASP A 255 4.97 -21.20 16.43
C ASP A 255 5.24 -20.37 17.70
N PRO A 256 4.26 -20.21 18.61
CA PRO A 256 4.47 -19.43 19.83
C PRO A 256 5.46 -20.06 20.81
N GLU A 257 5.86 -21.31 20.61
CA GLU A 257 6.80 -22.04 21.48
C GLU A 257 8.27 -21.98 20.99
N VAL A 258 8.59 -21.15 19.97
CA VAL A 258 9.96 -21.00 19.46
C VAL A 258 10.51 -19.60 19.71
#